data_700702ec35194fc7dd92d2ce5518fcf0
#
_entry.id   700702ec35194fc7dd92d2ce5518fcf0
#
_cell.length_a   1.000
_cell.length_b   1.000
_cell.length_c   1.000
_cell.angle_alpha   90.00
_cell.angle_beta   90.00
_cell.angle_gamma   90.00
#
_symmetry.space_group_name_H-M   'P 1'
#
loop_
_entity.id
_entity.type
_entity.pdbx_description
1 polymer ?
#
loop_
_entity_poly.entity_id
_entity_poly.type
_entity_poly.pdbx_seq_one_letter_code
_entity_poly.pdbx_strand_id
1 'polypeptide(L)'
;GKTMTASVIASELDLPLFVVQTDKLITKYLGETSVKLRQIFETIASNRAVYLFDEFDAIGADRSRDNEVGEMRRILNSFLQFIENDVSESIIIAATNNRAMLDAALFRRFDDVLHYDLPSIAEVQSIVSIKVSGFDPSFSLGDEAAAHLSALCQADISRICDEAVKETLLSECELADDLFVRLCEERLDGYMTRRAG
;
A
#
# COMPACT_ATOMS: atom_id res chain seq x y z
N GLY A 1 -1.05 3.28 -3.03
CA GLY A 1 0.34 3.61 -3.29
C GLY A 1 1.30 2.42 -3.22
N LYS A 2 1.45 1.77 -2.06
CA LYS A 2 2.54 0.80 -1.81
C LYS A 2 2.65 -0.33 -2.85
N THR A 3 1.58 -1.08 -3.06
CA THR A 3 1.55 -2.21 -4.02
C THR A 3 1.74 -1.73 -5.45
N MET A 4 1.15 -0.56 -5.80
CA MET A 4 1.32 0.05 -7.12
C MET A 4 2.79 0.44 -7.36
N THR A 5 3.48 1.00 -6.38
CA THR A 5 4.91 1.34 -6.49
C THR A 5 5.76 0.11 -6.78
N ALA A 6 5.50 -1.02 -6.10
CA ALA A 6 6.19 -2.27 -6.41
C ALA A 6 5.96 -2.73 -7.85
N SER A 7 4.73 -2.56 -8.37
CA SER A 7 4.40 -2.87 -9.77
C SER A 7 5.13 -1.95 -10.75
N VAL A 8 5.21 -0.65 -10.44
CA VAL A 8 5.95 0.31 -11.28
C VAL A 8 7.44 -0.01 -11.29
N ILE A 9 8.06 -0.26 -10.11
CA ILE A 9 9.47 -0.63 -10.02
C ILE A 9 9.74 -1.90 -10.85
N ALA A 10 8.91 -2.92 -10.74
CA ALA A 10 9.05 -4.15 -11.51
C ALA A 10 8.97 -3.90 -13.02
N SER A 11 8.01 -3.06 -13.46
CA SER A 11 7.83 -2.68 -14.85
C SER A 11 9.02 -1.87 -15.40
N GLU A 12 9.50 -0.87 -14.66
CA GLU A 12 10.62 -0.02 -15.08
C GLU A 12 11.95 -0.81 -15.19
N LEU A 13 12.10 -1.86 -14.39
CA LEU A 13 13.28 -2.71 -14.39
C LEU A 13 13.15 -3.95 -15.29
N ASP A 14 12.00 -4.13 -15.94
CA ASP A 14 11.68 -5.33 -16.74
C ASP A 14 11.88 -6.63 -15.92
N LEU A 15 11.43 -6.62 -14.65
CA LEU A 15 11.53 -7.75 -13.74
C LEU A 15 10.14 -8.27 -13.38
N PRO A 16 9.98 -9.58 -13.15
CA PRO A 16 8.74 -10.12 -12.62
C PRO A 16 8.47 -9.62 -11.20
N LEU A 17 7.18 -9.41 -10.85
CA LEU A 17 6.74 -9.07 -9.51
C LEU A 17 6.13 -10.29 -8.83
N PHE A 18 6.67 -10.67 -7.68
CA PHE A 18 6.09 -11.67 -6.79
C PHE A 18 5.55 -10.99 -5.53
N VAL A 19 4.27 -11.22 -5.25
CA VAL A 19 3.61 -10.70 -4.05
C VAL A 19 3.50 -11.79 -3.00
N VAL A 20 4.17 -11.58 -1.88
CA VAL A 20 4.13 -12.45 -0.71
C VAL A 20 3.06 -11.91 0.23
N GLN A 21 1.97 -12.65 0.40
CA GLN A 21 0.91 -12.33 1.37
C GLN A 21 1.38 -12.74 2.76
N THR A 22 1.83 -11.76 3.55
CA THR A 22 2.51 -11.99 4.83
C THR A 22 1.56 -12.59 5.88
N ASP A 23 0.28 -12.24 5.83
CA ASP A 23 -0.79 -12.81 6.66
C ASP A 23 -0.93 -14.33 6.48
N LYS A 24 -0.71 -14.84 5.27
CA LYS A 24 -0.78 -16.28 4.96
C LYS A 24 0.50 -17.05 5.29
N LEU A 25 1.60 -16.35 5.54
CA LEU A 25 2.83 -16.96 6.00
C LEU A 25 2.72 -17.38 7.46
N ILE A 26 1.99 -16.60 8.27
CA ILE A 26 1.86 -16.83 9.69
C ILE A 26 0.88 -17.99 9.89
N THR A 27 1.38 -19.08 10.43
CA THR A 27 0.58 -20.25 10.79
C THR A 27 0.57 -20.42 12.32
N LYS A 28 -0.43 -21.14 12.82
CA LYS A 28 -0.52 -21.49 14.25
C LYS A 28 0.65 -22.38 14.72
N TYR A 29 1.43 -22.91 13.79
CA TYR A 29 2.57 -23.79 14.05
C TYR A 29 3.88 -23.05 13.72
N LEU A 30 4.59 -22.64 14.74
CA LEU A 30 5.80 -21.81 14.73
C LEU A 30 6.93 -22.27 13.81
N GLY A 31 7.23 -23.57 13.81
CA GLY A 31 8.27 -24.12 12.96
C GLY A 31 7.98 -23.95 11.47
N GLU A 32 6.70 -23.93 11.08
CA GLU A 32 6.29 -23.82 9.68
C GLU A 32 6.55 -22.43 9.09
N THR A 33 6.31 -21.35 9.84
CA THR A 33 6.54 -19.99 9.38
C THR A 33 8.01 -19.73 9.05
N SER A 34 8.92 -20.18 9.90
CA SER A 34 10.37 -20.04 9.66
C SER A 34 10.83 -20.87 8.46
N VAL A 35 10.27 -22.06 8.26
CA VAL A 35 10.56 -22.90 7.09
C VAL A 35 10.05 -22.23 5.81
N LYS A 36 8.84 -21.71 5.81
CA LYS A 36 8.27 -20.99 4.65
C LYS A 36 9.09 -19.74 4.30
N LEU A 37 9.49 -18.96 5.31
CA LEU A 37 10.37 -17.80 5.09
C LEU A 37 11.68 -18.21 4.42
N ARG A 38 12.33 -19.28 4.92
CA ARG A 38 13.56 -19.80 4.33
C ARG A 38 13.34 -20.16 2.85
N GLN A 39 12.27 -20.87 2.52
CA GLN A 39 11.94 -21.25 1.13
C GLN A 39 11.76 -20.04 0.22
N ILE A 40 11.13 -18.97 0.75
CA ILE A 40 10.97 -17.71 0.01
C ILE A 40 12.33 -17.10 -0.26
N PHE A 41 13.22 -16.99 0.73
CA PHE A 41 14.55 -16.42 0.52
C PHE A 41 15.46 -17.29 -0.35
N GLU A 42 15.31 -18.62 -0.33
CA GLU A 42 15.94 -19.52 -1.31
C GLU A 42 15.43 -19.24 -2.74
N THR A 43 14.15 -18.92 -2.89
CA THR A 43 13.56 -18.51 -4.18
C THR A 43 14.10 -17.15 -4.62
N ILE A 44 14.19 -16.18 -3.71
CA ILE A 44 14.77 -14.84 -3.95
C ILE A 44 16.21 -14.96 -4.45
N ALA A 45 17.01 -15.79 -3.79
CA ALA A 45 18.40 -16.03 -4.15
C ALA A 45 18.57 -16.67 -5.54
N SER A 46 17.58 -17.46 -5.98
CA SER A 46 17.64 -18.23 -7.24
C SER A 46 16.99 -17.51 -8.42
N ASN A 47 16.11 -16.55 -8.17
CA ASN A 47 15.34 -15.89 -9.23
C ASN A 47 15.35 -14.37 -9.03
N ARG A 48 16.01 -13.66 -9.93
CA ARG A 48 16.04 -12.20 -9.94
C ARG A 48 14.65 -11.64 -10.26
N ALA A 49 14.07 -10.89 -9.30
CA ALA A 49 12.73 -10.35 -9.38
C ALA A 49 12.52 -9.20 -8.39
N VAL A 50 11.34 -8.60 -8.42
CA VAL A 50 10.83 -7.73 -7.35
C VAL A 50 9.93 -8.58 -6.46
N TYR A 51 10.24 -8.63 -5.18
CA TYR A 51 9.48 -9.37 -4.16
C TYR A 51 8.82 -8.38 -3.21
N LEU A 52 7.50 -8.31 -3.22
CA LEU A 52 6.71 -7.47 -2.33
C LEU A 52 6.16 -8.31 -1.18
N PHE A 53 6.63 -8.06 0.04
CA PHE A 53 6.00 -8.52 1.28
C PHE A 53 4.92 -7.53 1.67
N ASP A 54 3.67 -7.80 1.29
CA ASP A 54 2.54 -6.93 1.59
C ASP A 54 1.95 -7.24 2.98
N GLU A 55 1.32 -6.25 3.60
CA GLU A 55 0.77 -6.33 4.96
C GLU A 55 1.80 -6.83 6.00
N PHE A 56 3.02 -6.29 5.91
CA PHE A 56 4.15 -6.73 6.75
C PHE A 56 3.89 -6.53 8.25
N ASP A 57 2.99 -5.63 8.62
CA ASP A 57 2.49 -5.44 9.98
C ASP A 57 1.79 -6.68 10.55
N ALA A 58 1.33 -7.63 9.72
CA ALA A 58 0.82 -8.91 10.20
C ALA A 58 1.87 -9.67 11.04
N ILE A 59 3.16 -9.54 10.74
CA ILE A 59 4.25 -10.12 11.54
C ILE A 59 4.39 -9.45 12.92
N GLY A 60 3.85 -8.23 13.10
CA GLY A 60 3.95 -7.46 14.35
C GLY A 60 2.62 -7.36 15.14
N ALA A 61 1.50 -7.82 14.60
CA ALA A 61 0.17 -7.38 15.00
C ALA A 61 -0.41 -8.04 16.26
N ASP A 62 0.00 -9.24 16.63
CA ASP A 62 -0.66 -9.96 17.74
C ASP A 62 0.10 -9.82 19.07
N ARG A 63 -0.31 -8.81 19.87
CA ARG A 63 0.25 -8.51 21.20
C ARG A 63 -0.63 -9.02 22.34
N SER A 64 -1.69 -9.78 22.08
CA SER A 64 -2.72 -10.09 23.08
C SER A 64 -2.38 -11.28 23.99
N ARG A 65 -1.33 -12.07 23.69
CA ARG A 65 -0.90 -13.20 24.51
C ARG A 65 0.63 -13.22 24.68
N ASP A 66 1.11 -13.29 25.90
CA ASP A 66 2.55 -13.22 26.24
C ASP A 66 3.45 -14.25 25.51
N ASN A 67 2.91 -15.41 25.14
CA ASN A 67 3.64 -16.44 24.40
C ASN A 67 3.78 -16.11 22.90
N GLU A 68 2.84 -15.40 22.29
CA GLU A 68 2.84 -15.05 20.86
C GLU A 68 3.80 -13.90 20.56
N VAL A 69 4.02 -12.97 21.51
CA VAL A 69 4.97 -11.86 21.38
C VAL A 69 6.41 -12.35 21.16
N GLY A 70 6.82 -13.39 21.91
CA GLY A 70 8.17 -13.97 21.77
C GLY A 70 8.39 -14.64 20.42
N GLU A 71 7.33 -15.14 19.83
CA GLU A 71 7.28 -15.86 18.58
C GLU A 71 7.38 -14.93 17.36
N MET A 72 6.56 -13.90 17.35
CA MET A 72 6.56 -12.87 16.30
C MET A 72 7.91 -12.15 16.24
N ARG A 73 8.53 -11.91 17.40
CA ARG A 73 9.92 -11.43 17.48
C ARG A 73 10.92 -12.37 16.82
N ARG A 74 10.76 -13.68 17.00
CA ARG A 74 11.65 -14.68 16.37
C ARG A 74 11.48 -14.70 14.85
N ILE A 75 10.24 -14.63 14.36
CA ILE A 75 9.93 -14.56 12.92
C ILE A 75 10.54 -13.29 12.33
N LEU A 76 10.32 -12.14 12.98
CA LEU A 76 10.89 -10.86 12.57
C LEU A 76 12.41 -10.90 12.53
N ASN A 77 13.04 -11.44 13.59
CA ASN A 77 14.50 -11.59 13.64
C ASN A 77 15.02 -12.52 12.54
N SER A 78 14.31 -13.61 12.25
CA SER A 78 14.67 -14.50 11.15
C SER A 78 14.58 -13.80 9.80
N PHE A 79 13.51 -13.02 9.58
CA PHE A 79 13.35 -12.20 8.37
C PHE A 79 14.49 -11.19 8.20
N LEU A 80 14.82 -10.47 9.29
CA LEU A 80 15.92 -9.51 9.30
C LEU A 80 17.27 -10.19 8.99
N GLN A 81 17.50 -11.38 9.55
CA GLN A 81 18.71 -12.15 9.29
C GLN A 81 18.78 -12.61 7.84
N PHE A 82 17.65 -12.98 7.23
CA PHE A 82 17.62 -13.32 5.80
C PHE A 82 17.91 -12.11 4.91
N ILE A 83 17.35 -10.93 5.20
CA ILE A 83 17.67 -9.69 4.47
C ILE A 83 19.17 -9.36 4.60
N GLU A 84 19.74 -9.40 5.80
CA GLU A 84 21.16 -9.08 6.02
C GLU A 84 22.11 -10.02 5.28
N ASN A 85 21.70 -11.27 5.07
CA ASN A 85 22.51 -12.28 4.38
C ASN A 85 22.15 -12.44 2.90
N ASP A 86 21.16 -11.69 2.40
CA ASP A 86 20.80 -11.72 0.98
C ASP A 86 21.88 -11.06 0.13
N VAL A 87 22.35 -11.78 -0.85
CA VAL A 87 23.34 -11.33 -1.84
C VAL A 87 22.76 -11.41 -3.26
N SER A 88 21.45 -11.57 -3.38
CA SER A 88 20.78 -11.63 -4.68
C SER A 88 20.75 -10.26 -5.37
N GLU A 89 20.49 -10.26 -6.67
CA GLU A 89 20.21 -9.04 -7.44
C GLU A 89 18.71 -8.71 -7.46
N SER A 90 17.93 -9.31 -6.57
CA SER A 90 16.49 -9.08 -6.44
C SER A 90 16.20 -7.83 -5.62
N ILE A 91 15.02 -7.24 -5.82
CA ILE A 91 14.55 -6.13 -5.00
C ILE A 91 13.52 -6.66 -4.01
N ILE A 92 13.77 -6.42 -2.72
CA ILE A 92 12.87 -6.81 -1.64
C ILE A 92 12.16 -5.57 -1.11
N ILE A 93 10.84 -5.56 -1.20
CA ILE A 93 9.98 -4.47 -0.73
C ILE A 93 9.10 -4.99 0.40
N ALA A 94 9.13 -4.35 1.57
CA ALA A 94 8.19 -4.62 2.66
C ALA A 94 7.20 -3.46 2.78
N ALA A 95 5.91 -3.75 2.68
CA ALA A 95 4.85 -2.75 2.76
C ALA A 95 4.04 -2.91 4.06
N THR A 96 3.85 -1.82 4.79
CA THR A 96 3.09 -1.79 6.03
C THR A 96 2.12 -0.61 6.09
N ASN A 97 0.99 -0.79 6.75
CA ASN A 97 0.05 0.26 7.11
C ASN A 97 0.26 0.75 8.55
N ASN A 98 1.05 0.04 9.35
CA ASN A 98 1.24 0.36 10.76
C ASN A 98 2.73 0.49 11.12
N ARG A 99 3.28 1.69 10.90
CA ARG A 99 4.68 2.01 11.22
C ARG A 99 5.01 1.82 12.69
N ALA A 100 4.06 2.11 13.59
CA ALA A 100 4.30 2.07 15.04
C ALA A 100 4.53 0.64 15.56
N MET A 101 4.15 -0.38 14.81
CA MET A 101 4.36 -1.78 15.18
C MET A 101 5.73 -2.31 14.75
N LEU A 102 6.45 -1.59 13.90
CA LEU A 102 7.76 -2.01 13.40
C LEU A 102 8.88 -1.42 14.27
N ASP A 103 9.80 -2.27 14.71
CA ASP A 103 10.97 -1.87 15.50
C ASP A 103 11.89 -0.97 14.66
N ALA A 104 12.51 0.02 15.31
CA ALA A 104 13.53 0.87 14.68
C ALA A 104 14.72 0.06 14.12
N ALA A 105 14.97 -1.12 14.67
CA ALA A 105 15.99 -2.04 14.18
C ALA A 105 15.69 -2.56 12.76
N LEU A 106 14.39 -2.68 12.39
CA LEU A 106 13.96 -3.10 11.07
C LEU A 106 14.34 -2.04 10.02
N PHE A 107 14.03 -0.75 10.30
CA PHE A 107 14.28 0.33 9.35
C PHE A 107 15.77 0.52 9.02
N ARG A 108 16.67 0.13 9.92
CA ARG A 108 18.12 0.22 9.71
C ARG A 108 18.68 -0.83 8.77
N ARG A 109 17.88 -1.83 8.41
CA ARG A 109 18.29 -2.96 7.56
C ARG A 109 17.78 -2.86 6.14
N PHE A 110 16.91 -1.90 5.88
CA PHE A 110 16.50 -1.54 4.52
C PHE A 110 17.39 -0.39 4.03
N ASP A 111 17.75 -0.44 2.75
CA ASP A 111 18.56 0.59 2.09
C ASP A 111 17.80 1.91 2.00
N ASP A 112 16.46 1.85 1.86
CA ASP A 112 15.60 3.03 1.78
C ASP A 112 14.25 2.80 2.44
N VAL A 113 13.62 3.89 2.90
CA VAL A 113 12.30 3.89 3.54
C VAL A 113 11.42 4.96 2.92
N LEU A 114 10.44 4.51 2.13
CA LEU A 114 9.48 5.39 1.48
C LEU A 114 8.26 5.64 2.37
N HIS A 115 7.93 6.92 2.56
CA HIS A 115 6.74 7.36 3.29
C HIS A 115 5.66 7.80 2.31
N TYR A 116 4.43 7.37 2.56
CA TYR A 116 3.26 7.77 1.79
C TYR A 116 2.38 8.62 2.68
N ASP A 117 2.46 9.92 2.49
CA ASP A 117 1.58 10.89 3.13
C ASP A 117 0.30 11.10 2.31
N LEU A 118 -0.65 11.85 2.86
CA LEU A 118 -1.79 12.33 2.09
C LEU A 118 -1.30 13.26 0.97
N PRO A 119 -1.97 13.25 -0.18
CA PRO A 119 -1.52 14.03 -1.32
C PRO A 119 -1.69 15.54 -1.11
N SER A 120 -0.78 16.31 -1.65
CA SER A 120 -0.93 17.77 -1.81
C SER A 120 -2.03 18.12 -2.83
N ILE A 121 -2.50 19.36 -2.82
CA ILE A 121 -3.49 19.86 -3.79
C ILE A 121 -3.03 19.61 -5.23
N ALA A 122 -1.76 19.90 -5.55
CA ALA A 122 -1.20 19.68 -6.88
C ALA A 122 -1.18 18.19 -7.29
N GLU A 123 -0.89 17.29 -6.34
CA GLU A 123 -0.94 15.85 -6.59
C GLU A 123 -2.36 15.36 -6.79
N VAL A 124 -3.34 15.88 -6.02
CA VAL A 124 -4.77 15.59 -6.23
C VAL A 124 -5.19 15.99 -7.63
N GLN A 125 -4.89 17.22 -8.06
CA GLN A 125 -5.21 17.70 -9.40
C GLN A 125 -4.58 16.84 -10.50
N SER A 126 -3.32 16.42 -10.31
CA SER A 126 -2.64 15.51 -11.23
C SER A 126 -3.31 14.15 -11.31
N ILE A 127 -3.70 13.57 -10.16
CA ILE A 127 -4.40 12.28 -10.12
C ILE A 127 -5.74 12.38 -10.85
N VAL A 128 -6.53 13.42 -10.55
CA VAL A 128 -7.84 13.63 -11.19
C VAL A 128 -7.66 13.82 -12.69
N SER A 129 -6.75 14.71 -13.12
CA SER A 129 -6.49 14.95 -14.54
C SER A 129 -6.13 13.66 -15.29
N ILE A 130 -5.21 12.84 -14.76
CA ILE A 130 -4.83 11.56 -15.38
C ILE A 130 -6.03 10.61 -15.45
N LYS A 131 -6.83 10.53 -14.39
CA LYS A 131 -7.94 9.59 -14.30
C LYS A 131 -9.12 9.94 -15.19
N VAL A 132 -9.44 11.23 -15.33
CA VAL A 132 -10.59 11.67 -16.11
C VAL A 132 -10.25 12.01 -17.57
N SER A 133 -8.97 12.08 -17.93
CA SER A 133 -8.51 12.48 -19.27
C SER A 133 -9.07 11.64 -20.41
N GLY A 134 -9.38 10.38 -20.17
CA GLY A 134 -10.01 9.49 -21.15
C GLY A 134 -11.49 9.76 -21.37
N PHE A 135 -12.15 10.49 -20.46
CA PHE A 135 -13.55 10.86 -20.51
C PHE A 135 -13.73 12.35 -20.89
N ASP A 136 -13.08 13.24 -20.16
CA ASP A 136 -13.04 14.67 -20.45
C ASP A 136 -11.61 15.22 -20.33
N PRO A 137 -10.88 15.33 -21.44
CA PRO A 137 -9.51 15.85 -21.45
C PRO A 137 -9.41 17.34 -21.06
N SER A 138 -10.52 18.07 -21.12
CA SER A 138 -10.58 19.52 -20.82
C SER A 138 -10.87 19.82 -19.35
N PHE A 139 -11.35 18.83 -18.58
CA PHE A 139 -11.67 19.00 -17.18
C PHE A 139 -10.42 19.28 -16.34
N SER A 140 -10.53 20.28 -15.49
CA SER A 140 -9.49 20.64 -14.51
C SER A 140 -10.14 20.89 -13.16
N LEU A 141 -9.75 20.12 -12.15
CA LEU A 141 -10.26 20.26 -10.78
C LEU A 141 -9.77 21.57 -10.16
N GLY A 142 -10.68 22.37 -9.62
CA GLY A 142 -10.38 23.63 -8.93
C GLY A 142 -9.65 23.40 -7.60
N ASP A 143 -8.94 24.44 -7.12
CA ASP A 143 -8.12 24.38 -5.90
C ASP A 143 -8.96 24.03 -4.66
N GLU A 144 -10.18 24.58 -4.56
CA GLU A 144 -11.07 24.34 -3.42
C GLU A 144 -11.52 22.87 -3.35
N ALA A 145 -11.96 22.30 -4.47
CA ALA A 145 -12.32 20.90 -4.56
C ALA A 145 -11.11 19.98 -4.30
N ALA A 146 -9.94 20.33 -4.86
CA ALA A 146 -8.72 19.58 -4.63
C ALA A 146 -8.28 19.61 -3.14
N ALA A 147 -8.50 20.73 -2.44
CA ALA A 147 -8.24 20.83 -1.01
C ALA A 147 -9.15 19.89 -0.19
N HIS A 148 -10.43 19.73 -0.55
CA HIS A 148 -11.32 18.74 0.08
C HIS A 148 -10.79 17.31 -0.14
N LEU A 149 -10.44 16.97 -1.37
CA LEU A 149 -9.94 15.62 -1.71
C LEU A 149 -8.58 15.32 -1.08
N SER A 150 -7.77 16.32 -0.74
CA SER A 150 -6.45 16.11 -0.11
C SER A 150 -6.52 15.47 1.28
N ALA A 151 -7.71 15.43 1.91
CA ALA A 151 -7.96 14.69 3.14
C ALA A 151 -8.03 13.15 2.93
N LEU A 152 -8.07 12.69 1.69
CA LEU A 152 -8.19 11.29 1.32
C LEU A 152 -6.88 10.73 0.76
N CYS A 153 -6.70 9.42 0.87
CA CYS A 153 -5.57 8.76 0.23
C CYS A 153 -5.75 8.66 -1.30
N GLN A 154 -4.64 8.52 -2.04
CA GLN A 154 -4.64 8.43 -3.51
C GLN A 154 -5.59 7.34 -4.05
N ALA A 155 -5.74 6.22 -3.33
CA ALA A 155 -6.63 5.15 -3.74
C ALA A 155 -8.11 5.56 -3.66
N ASP A 156 -8.49 6.34 -2.65
CA ASP A 156 -9.86 6.84 -2.51
C ASP A 156 -10.16 7.92 -3.54
N ILE A 157 -9.22 8.83 -3.79
CA ILE A 157 -9.33 9.83 -4.85
C ILE A 157 -9.53 9.15 -6.21
N SER A 158 -8.75 8.11 -6.50
CA SER A 158 -8.89 7.33 -7.72
C SER A 158 -10.29 6.71 -7.87
N ARG A 159 -10.87 6.19 -6.79
CA ARG A 159 -12.24 5.65 -6.78
C ARG A 159 -13.28 6.74 -6.97
N ILE A 160 -13.10 7.90 -6.34
CA ILE A 160 -13.98 9.06 -6.54
C ILE A 160 -13.97 9.49 -8.01
N CYS A 161 -12.82 9.49 -8.69
CA CYS A 161 -12.77 9.77 -10.13
C CYS A 161 -13.60 8.76 -10.93
N ASP A 162 -13.45 7.47 -10.63
CA ASP A 162 -14.21 6.42 -11.31
C ASP A 162 -15.73 6.54 -11.03
N GLU A 163 -16.12 6.90 -9.81
CA GLU A 163 -17.51 7.15 -9.41
C GLU A 163 -18.07 8.42 -10.09
N ALA A 164 -17.28 9.51 -10.14
CA ALA A 164 -17.68 10.77 -10.79
C ALA A 164 -17.93 10.57 -12.28
N VAL A 165 -17.02 9.91 -13.00
CA VAL A 165 -17.20 9.59 -14.43
C VAL A 165 -18.44 8.73 -14.65
N LYS A 166 -18.65 7.71 -13.80
CA LYS A 166 -19.82 6.83 -13.90
C LYS A 166 -21.12 7.60 -13.67
N GLU A 167 -21.19 8.47 -12.66
CA GLU A 167 -22.38 9.24 -12.35
C GLU A 167 -22.69 10.25 -13.46
N THR A 168 -21.68 10.94 -13.99
CA THR A 168 -21.78 11.85 -15.12
C THR A 168 -22.36 11.14 -16.35
N LEU A 169 -21.89 9.95 -16.66
CA LEU A 169 -22.42 9.14 -17.78
C LEU A 169 -23.87 8.71 -17.58
N LEU A 170 -24.27 8.39 -16.35
CA LEU A 170 -25.63 7.91 -16.06
C LEU A 170 -26.65 9.04 -15.95
N SER A 171 -26.23 10.25 -15.55
CA SER A 171 -27.10 11.39 -15.34
C SER A 171 -27.10 12.37 -16.51
N GLU A 172 -26.32 12.12 -17.57
CA GLU A 172 -26.13 13.00 -18.72
C GLU A 172 -25.73 14.45 -18.30
N CYS A 173 -24.99 14.59 -17.20
CA CYS A 173 -24.46 15.84 -16.68
C CYS A 173 -23.01 16.06 -17.13
N GLU A 174 -22.45 17.23 -16.84
CA GLU A 174 -21.03 17.52 -17.03
C GLU A 174 -20.25 17.22 -15.74
N LEU A 175 -18.95 16.88 -15.88
CA LEU A 175 -18.03 16.83 -14.74
C LEU A 175 -17.94 18.23 -14.12
N ALA A 176 -18.09 18.30 -12.79
CA ALA A 176 -18.01 19.53 -12.04
C ALA A 176 -17.37 19.32 -10.67
N ASP A 177 -16.74 20.36 -10.13
CA ASP A 177 -16.06 20.33 -8.83
C ASP A 177 -17.00 19.90 -7.69
N ASP A 178 -18.25 20.37 -7.70
CA ASP A 178 -19.26 20.04 -6.69
C ASP A 178 -19.52 18.54 -6.59
N LEU A 179 -19.46 17.82 -7.71
CA LEU A 179 -19.61 16.38 -7.74
C LEU A 179 -18.46 15.69 -6.96
N PHE A 180 -17.22 16.12 -7.16
CA PHE A 180 -16.06 15.59 -6.47
C PHE A 180 -16.11 15.90 -4.98
N VAL A 181 -16.51 17.11 -4.59
CA VAL A 181 -16.66 17.51 -3.18
C VAL A 181 -17.71 16.64 -2.50
N ARG A 182 -18.89 16.47 -3.10
CA ARG A 182 -19.96 15.62 -2.57
C ARG A 182 -19.50 14.16 -2.38
N LEU A 183 -18.88 13.57 -3.38
CA LEU A 183 -18.36 12.20 -3.29
C LEU A 183 -17.26 12.06 -2.23
N CYS A 184 -16.46 13.11 -2.03
CA CYS A 184 -15.46 13.16 -0.97
C CYS A 184 -16.11 13.14 0.42
N GLU A 185 -17.14 13.98 0.64
CA GLU A 185 -17.88 14.05 1.90
C GLU A 185 -18.56 12.71 2.23
N GLU A 186 -19.25 12.11 1.26
CA GLU A 186 -19.88 10.80 1.41
C GLU A 186 -18.85 9.72 1.83
N ARG A 187 -17.64 9.78 1.25
CA ARG A 187 -16.55 8.85 1.59
C ARG A 187 -16.04 9.08 3.02
N LEU A 188 -15.84 10.32 3.42
CA LEU A 188 -15.38 10.69 4.76
C LEU A 188 -16.41 10.29 5.83
N ASP A 189 -17.70 10.53 5.60
CA ASP A 189 -18.79 10.12 6.49
C ASP A 189 -18.84 8.60 6.66
N GLY A 190 -18.62 7.85 5.58
CA GLY A 190 -18.49 6.41 5.62
C GLY A 190 -17.34 5.90 6.50
N TYR A 191 -16.24 6.64 6.60
CA TYR A 191 -15.13 6.32 7.52
C TYR A 191 -15.46 6.65 8.98
N MET A 192 -16.15 7.77 9.24
CA MET A 192 -16.54 8.15 10.58
C MET A 192 -17.53 7.16 11.18
N THR A 193 -18.50 6.70 10.40
CA THR A 193 -19.52 5.72 10.83
C THR A 193 -18.89 4.37 11.16
N ARG A 194 -17.87 3.92 10.41
CA ARG A 194 -17.16 2.65 10.67
C ARG A 194 -16.25 2.67 11.91
N ARG A 195 -15.86 3.85 12.40
CA ARG A 195 -15.04 4.00 13.62
C ARG A 195 -15.87 4.05 14.90
N ALA A 196 -17.16 4.28 14.78
CA ALA A 196 -18.09 4.42 15.91
C ALA A 196 -18.86 3.12 16.28
N GLY A 197 -18.72 2.06 15.51
CA GLY A 197 -19.28 0.73 15.75
C GLY A 197 -18.20 -0.32 15.92
#